data_e3b9496097b62e6fae87132759efd993
#
_entry.id   e3b9496097b62e6fae87132759efd993
#
_cell.length_a   1.000
_cell.length_b   1.000
_cell.length_c   1.000
_cell.angle_alpha   90.00
_cell.angle_beta   90.00
_cell.angle_gamma   90.00
#
_symmetry.space_group_name_H-M   'P 1'
#
loop_
_entity.id
_entity.type
_entity.pdbx_description
1 polymer ?
#
loop_
_entity_poly.entity_id
_entity_poly.type
_entity_poly.pdbx_seq_one_letter_code
_entity_poly.pdbx_strand_id
1 'polypeptide(L)'
;MKILVTGAKGFVGKNLVCALNNIKDGKDRTQPELHIEEIFEYDIDTDPKLLDEYCEKADFVFNLAGVNRPENQEDFMKGNFGFASTLLDTLKNCHNTCPVMLSSSQQASLTGRFGNSEYGRSKKAGEELFLDYEQETGAKVLIYRFPNLFGKWCRPNYNSAVATFCNNIANDLPIKVNDPTVELELLYIDDLVAEMLCALQGKEHRCEFDGLRPIPCPSHEGRELVSESNSSGDQTFSSSSASSLLVPERTRAHRNTIKTADPVLYKHLIEFAKENRSNPTEAETALWKKLKANGLGMHFRRQHIIDCYIVDFVCLEHMLVVEVDGGYHLTPEQKEYDENRTEVLKKYGFREVRFTNEQVLNNLPEVLQTIKTIAAPTPSHIKEESGLSPSHVGGARGRYCYCPTTHFIKLGEIVDLLYKFAELPKDLMIPEIPAGSFAKKLYSTYLSYLPKEKAIFDLKMNCDARGSFTELVHTPKCGQVSINISKPGITKGQHWHNTKWEFFIVVSGHGLIQERKIGSDEIIEFEVSGESIQCIHMLPGYTHNIINLSNTEDLVTVMYCNEVFDPNHPDTFGEPV
;
A
#
# COMPACT_ATOMS: atom_id res chain seq x y z
N MET A 1 -13.55 4.67 -24.99
CA MET A 1 -12.94 3.39 -24.58
C MET A 1 -14.02 2.48 -24.02
N LYS A 2 -14.05 1.22 -24.46
CA LYS A 2 -14.98 0.18 -24.01
C LYS A 2 -14.20 -0.82 -23.15
N ILE A 3 -14.69 -1.08 -21.95
CA ILE A 3 -13.92 -1.82 -20.93
C ILE A 3 -14.70 -3.06 -20.52
N LEU A 4 -14.08 -4.23 -20.64
CA LEU A 4 -14.63 -5.49 -20.10
C LEU A 4 -14.08 -5.72 -18.68
N VAL A 5 -14.99 -5.92 -17.73
CA VAL A 5 -14.67 -6.28 -16.34
C VAL A 5 -15.27 -7.65 -16.04
N THR A 6 -14.45 -8.68 -15.93
CA THR A 6 -14.91 -10.00 -15.47
C THR A 6 -14.84 -10.09 -13.95
N GLY A 7 -15.75 -10.84 -13.32
CA GLY A 7 -15.90 -10.81 -11.86
C GLY A 7 -16.42 -9.46 -11.34
N ALA A 8 -17.26 -8.78 -12.15
CA ALA A 8 -17.76 -7.42 -11.93
C ALA A 8 -18.52 -7.27 -10.60
N LYS A 9 -19.22 -8.33 -10.15
CA LYS A 9 -19.98 -8.36 -8.89
C LYS A 9 -19.13 -8.71 -7.67
N GLY A 10 -17.86 -9.08 -7.87
CA GLY A 10 -16.89 -9.35 -6.82
C GLY A 10 -16.45 -8.09 -6.07
N PHE A 11 -15.67 -8.26 -4.98
CA PHE A 11 -15.21 -7.13 -4.17
C PHE A 11 -14.42 -6.08 -4.99
N VAL A 12 -13.42 -6.52 -5.74
CA VAL A 12 -12.62 -5.63 -6.59
C VAL A 12 -13.44 -5.10 -7.76
N GLY A 13 -14.20 -5.99 -8.43
CA GLY A 13 -15.03 -5.63 -9.58
C GLY A 13 -16.04 -4.53 -9.27
N LYS A 14 -16.79 -4.64 -8.17
CA LYS A 14 -17.76 -3.60 -7.75
C LYS A 14 -17.12 -2.24 -7.55
N ASN A 15 -15.95 -2.19 -6.90
CA ASN A 15 -15.24 -0.94 -6.66
C ASN A 15 -14.73 -0.32 -7.98
N LEU A 16 -14.17 -1.15 -8.86
CA LEU A 16 -13.70 -0.70 -10.18
C LEU A 16 -14.87 -0.21 -11.05
N VAL A 17 -15.94 -1.01 -11.18
CA VAL A 17 -17.13 -0.63 -11.98
C VAL A 17 -17.75 0.66 -11.46
N CYS A 18 -17.83 0.84 -10.13
CA CYS A 18 -18.32 2.08 -9.54
C CYS A 18 -17.44 3.28 -9.93
N ALA A 19 -16.11 3.14 -9.86
CA ALA A 19 -15.18 4.21 -10.25
C ALA A 19 -15.28 4.53 -11.75
N LEU A 20 -15.33 3.51 -12.61
CA LEU A 20 -15.50 3.68 -14.06
C LEU A 20 -16.81 4.40 -14.41
N ASN A 21 -17.92 4.03 -13.77
CA ASN A 21 -19.21 4.71 -13.96
C ASN A 21 -19.17 6.17 -13.49
N ASN A 22 -18.48 6.47 -12.36
CA ASN A 22 -18.32 7.85 -11.89
C ASN A 22 -17.56 8.72 -12.90
N ILE A 23 -16.54 8.16 -13.56
CA ILE A 23 -15.81 8.85 -14.63
C ILE A 23 -16.71 9.02 -15.87
N LYS A 24 -17.36 7.95 -16.31
CA LYS A 24 -18.28 7.95 -17.45
C LYS A 24 -19.39 9.00 -17.32
N ASP A 25 -19.98 9.09 -16.11
CA ASP A 25 -21.06 10.03 -15.80
C ASP A 25 -20.57 11.47 -15.52
N GLY A 26 -19.24 11.72 -15.56
CA GLY A 26 -18.65 13.03 -15.25
C GLY A 26 -18.75 13.43 -13.77
N LYS A 27 -19.04 12.49 -12.87
CA LYS A 27 -19.05 12.68 -11.41
C LYS A 27 -17.63 12.75 -10.84
N ASP A 28 -16.73 11.89 -11.34
CA ASP A 28 -15.31 11.96 -11.05
C ASP A 28 -14.60 12.78 -12.14
N ARG A 29 -14.03 13.92 -11.74
CA ARG A 29 -13.29 14.83 -12.60
C ARG A 29 -11.79 14.78 -12.40
N THR A 30 -11.31 13.84 -11.59
CA THR A 30 -9.87 13.68 -11.31
C THR A 30 -9.13 12.98 -12.44
N GLN A 31 -9.84 12.37 -13.39
CA GLN A 31 -9.33 11.62 -14.53
C GLN A 31 -9.80 12.21 -15.88
N PRO A 32 -9.47 13.47 -16.21
CA PRO A 32 -10.03 14.16 -17.38
C PRO A 32 -9.60 13.55 -18.73
N GLU A 33 -8.52 12.74 -18.73
CA GLU A 33 -8.00 12.08 -19.92
C GLU A 33 -8.72 10.76 -20.24
N LEU A 34 -9.50 10.20 -19.29
CA LEU A 34 -10.22 8.95 -19.48
C LEU A 34 -11.64 9.20 -20.02
N HIS A 35 -11.86 8.77 -21.25
CA HIS A 35 -13.17 8.82 -21.90
C HIS A 35 -13.75 7.41 -22.01
N ILE A 36 -14.66 7.06 -21.10
CA ILE A 36 -15.31 5.75 -21.03
C ILE A 36 -16.64 5.81 -21.77
N GLU A 37 -16.77 4.99 -22.81
CA GLU A 37 -17.99 4.88 -23.62
C GLU A 37 -18.92 3.81 -23.04
N GLU A 38 -18.36 2.64 -22.76
CA GLU A 38 -19.13 1.47 -22.35
C GLU A 38 -18.35 0.62 -21.35
N ILE A 39 -19.07 0.00 -20.42
CA ILE A 39 -18.51 -0.92 -19.43
C ILE A 39 -19.30 -2.23 -19.55
N PHE A 40 -18.62 -3.28 -19.97
CA PHE A 40 -19.16 -4.64 -20.07
C PHE A 40 -18.92 -5.35 -18.76
N GLU A 41 -19.97 -5.60 -17.99
CA GLU A 41 -19.92 -6.32 -16.73
C GLU A 41 -20.19 -7.80 -16.97
N TYR A 42 -19.20 -8.65 -16.73
CA TYR A 42 -19.33 -10.11 -16.88
C TYR A 42 -19.09 -10.79 -15.54
N ASP A 43 -20.04 -11.65 -15.14
CA ASP A 43 -19.95 -12.44 -13.89
C ASP A 43 -20.59 -13.83 -14.09
N ILE A 44 -20.56 -14.69 -13.07
CA ILE A 44 -21.01 -16.08 -13.12
C ILE A 44 -22.48 -16.25 -13.58
N ASP A 45 -23.31 -15.25 -13.36
CA ASP A 45 -24.72 -15.22 -13.74
C ASP A 45 -25.00 -14.46 -15.05
N THR A 46 -23.97 -14.03 -15.76
CA THR A 46 -24.09 -13.40 -17.09
C THR A 46 -24.27 -14.48 -18.15
N ASP A 47 -25.12 -14.22 -19.17
CA ASP A 47 -25.28 -15.15 -20.29
C ASP A 47 -23.91 -15.39 -20.97
N PRO A 48 -23.42 -16.63 -21.04
CA PRO A 48 -22.13 -16.95 -21.64
C PRO A 48 -21.95 -16.45 -23.08
N LYS A 49 -23.03 -16.31 -23.83
CA LYS A 49 -22.99 -15.80 -25.22
C LYS A 49 -22.56 -14.35 -25.32
N LEU A 50 -22.72 -13.57 -24.26
CA LEU A 50 -22.28 -12.17 -24.23
C LEU A 50 -20.75 -12.04 -24.14
N LEU A 51 -20.04 -13.09 -23.76
CA LEU A 51 -18.58 -13.04 -23.69
C LEU A 51 -17.96 -12.78 -25.06
N ASP A 52 -18.45 -13.42 -26.11
CA ASP A 52 -17.97 -13.22 -27.48
C ASP A 52 -18.16 -11.78 -27.92
N GLU A 53 -19.38 -11.21 -27.71
CA GLU A 53 -19.70 -9.83 -28.05
C GLU A 53 -18.83 -8.83 -27.27
N TYR A 54 -18.63 -9.08 -25.98
CA TYR A 54 -17.83 -8.20 -25.13
C TYR A 54 -16.34 -8.25 -25.48
N CYS A 55 -15.82 -9.45 -25.76
CA CYS A 55 -14.44 -9.63 -26.20
C CYS A 55 -14.16 -9.01 -27.57
N GLU A 56 -15.14 -9.05 -28.49
CA GLU A 56 -15.01 -8.40 -29.81
C GLU A 56 -14.90 -6.87 -29.70
N LYS A 57 -15.62 -6.27 -28.73
CA LYS A 57 -15.76 -4.81 -28.61
C LYS A 57 -14.80 -4.16 -27.62
N ALA A 58 -14.17 -4.92 -26.75
CA ALA A 58 -13.37 -4.39 -25.65
C ALA A 58 -12.07 -3.73 -26.14
N ASP A 59 -11.78 -2.53 -25.63
CA ASP A 59 -10.50 -1.84 -25.79
C ASP A 59 -9.52 -2.17 -24.64
N PHE A 60 -10.03 -2.70 -23.52
CA PHE A 60 -9.26 -3.15 -22.36
C PHE A 60 -10.05 -4.19 -21.56
N VAL A 61 -9.38 -5.19 -21.04
CA VAL A 61 -9.99 -6.25 -20.22
C VAL A 61 -9.38 -6.30 -18.84
N PHE A 62 -10.21 -6.20 -17.81
CA PHE A 62 -9.86 -6.51 -16.42
C PHE A 62 -10.35 -7.93 -16.08
N ASN A 63 -9.46 -8.90 -16.03
CA ASN A 63 -9.80 -10.25 -15.57
C ASN A 63 -9.69 -10.34 -14.05
N LEU A 64 -10.82 -10.05 -13.37
CA LEU A 64 -10.96 -10.10 -11.92
C LEU A 64 -11.74 -11.35 -11.45
N ALA A 65 -12.31 -12.10 -12.40
CA ALA A 65 -12.98 -13.35 -12.10
C ALA A 65 -12.01 -14.36 -11.47
N GLY A 66 -12.46 -15.02 -10.42
CA GLY A 66 -11.68 -16.04 -9.75
C GLY A 66 -12.36 -16.58 -8.51
N VAL A 67 -11.98 -17.80 -8.12
CA VAL A 67 -12.51 -18.51 -6.97
C VAL A 67 -11.45 -18.53 -5.86
N ASN A 68 -11.83 -18.05 -4.66
CA ASN A 68 -10.93 -17.95 -3.51
C ASN A 68 -11.20 -18.97 -2.41
N ARG A 69 -12.44 -19.47 -2.28
CA ARG A 69 -12.85 -20.46 -1.28
C ARG A 69 -13.93 -21.38 -1.87
N PRO A 70 -13.58 -22.31 -2.75
CA PRO A 70 -14.51 -23.30 -3.26
C PRO A 70 -14.81 -24.36 -2.20
N GLU A 71 -15.89 -25.09 -2.40
CA GLU A 71 -16.22 -26.26 -1.59
C GLU A 71 -15.26 -27.41 -1.87
N ASN A 72 -14.81 -27.58 -3.12
CA ASN A 72 -13.86 -28.59 -3.56
C ASN A 72 -12.57 -27.96 -4.09
N GLN A 73 -11.44 -28.58 -3.81
CA GLN A 73 -10.13 -28.07 -4.28
C GLN A 73 -9.99 -28.00 -5.80
N GLU A 74 -10.64 -28.92 -6.53
CA GLU A 74 -10.64 -28.94 -8.00
C GLU A 74 -11.27 -27.67 -8.61
N ASP A 75 -12.18 -27.02 -7.90
CA ASP A 75 -12.85 -25.81 -8.37
C ASP A 75 -11.91 -24.59 -8.41
N PHE A 76 -10.76 -24.63 -7.70
CA PHE A 76 -9.70 -23.63 -7.90
C PHE A 76 -9.19 -23.61 -9.33
N MET A 77 -8.90 -24.79 -9.89
CA MET A 77 -8.40 -24.87 -11.27
C MET A 77 -9.48 -24.49 -12.28
N LYS A 78 -10.73 -24.96 -12.09
CA LYS A 78 -11.85 -24.61 -12.99
C LYS A 78 -12.13 -23.11 -12.98
N GLY A 79 -12.20 -22.48 -11.80
CA GLY A 79 -12.57 -21.07 -11.64
C GLY A 79 -11.46 -20.09 -11.97
N ASN A 80 -10.20 -20.42 -11.67
CA ASN A 80 -9.07 -19.51 -11.89
C ASN A 80 -8.38 -19.73 -13.24
N PHE A 81 -8.09 -20.99 -13.59
CA PHE A 81 -7.44 -21.33 -14.85
C PHE A 81 -8.46 -21.51 -15.99
N GLY A 82 -9.53 -22.30 -15.75
CA GLY A 82 -10.48 -22.67 -16.80
C GLY A 82 -11.20 -21.45 -17.41
N PHE A 83 -11.72 -20.55 -16.56
CA PHE A 83 -12.34 -19.32 -17.08
C PHE A 83 -11.31 -18.41 -17.77
N ALA A 84 -10.11 -18.27 -17.22
CA ALA A 84 -9.04 -17.49 -17.85
C ALA A 84 -8.71 -18.02 -19.25
N SER A 85 -8.62 -19.36 -19.43
CA SER A 85 -8.44 -19.98 -20.74
C SER A 85 -9.57 -19.63 -21.70
N THR A 86 -10.83 -19.77 -21.26
CA THR A 86 -12.00 -19.42 -22.08
C THR A 86 -11.96 -17.96 -22.53
N LEU A 87 -11.65 -17.03 -21.64
CA LEU A 87 -11.54 -15.60 -21.94
C LEU A 87 -10.48 -15.32 -23.01
N LEU A 88 -9.27 -15.87 -22.84
CA LEU A 88 -8.17 -15.65 -23.75
C LEU A 88 -8.41 -16.32 -25.11
N ASP A 89 -9.02 -17.50 -25.13
CA ASP A 89 -9.41 -18.17 -26.39
C ASP A 89 -10.49 -17.39 -27.13
N THR A 90 -11.46 -16.80 -26.40
CA THR A 90 -12.48 -15.93 -27.00
C THR A 90 -11.84 -14.68 -27.63
N LEU A 91 -10.90 -14.01 -26.92
CA LEU A 91 -10.17 -12.86 -27.47
C LEU A 91 -9.38 -13.25 -28.72
N LYS A 92 -8.71 -14.41 -28.74
CA LYS A 92 -8.01 -14.94 -29.93
C LYS A 92 -8.96 -15.16 -31.09
N ASN A 93 -10.11 -15.79 -30.85
CA ASN A 93 -11.13 -16.06 -31.87
C ASN A 93 -11.74 -14.76 -32.46
N CYS A 94 -11.90 -13.73 -31.64
CA CYS A 94 -12.33 -12.39 -32.09
C CYS A 94 -11.19 -11.56 -32.72
N HIS A 95 -9.98 -12.10 -32.80
CA HIS A 95 -8.78 -11.37 -33.23
C HIS A 95 -8.53 -10.05 -32.49
N ASN A 96 -8.97 -9.99 -31.23
CA ASN A 96 -8.79 -8.81 -30.38
C ASN A 96 -7.53 -8.94 -29.52
N THR A 97 -6.56 -8.06 -29.72
CA THR A 97 -5.29 -7.99 -29.00
C THR A 97 -5.24 -6.80 -28.02
N CYS A 98 -6.38 -6.36 -27.52
CA CYS A 98 -6.44 -5.29 -26.52
C CYS A 98 -5.65 -5.68 -25.25
N PRO A 99 -5.17 -4.70 -24.46
CA PRO A 99 -4.51 -4.98 -23.19
C PRO A 99 -5.39 -5.77 -22.23
N VAL A 100 -4.80 -6.77 -21.56
CA VAL A 100 -5.48 -7.63 -20.60
C VAL A 100 -4.76 -7.61 -19.27
N MET A 101 -5.48 -7.28 -18.20
CA MET A 101 -4.99 -7.33 -16.82
C MET A 101 -5.45 -8.63 -16.14
N LEU A 102 -4.53 -9.32 -15.50
CA LEU A 102 -4.81 -10.48 -14.64
C LEU A 102 -4.70 -10.10 -13.17
N SER A 103 -5.78 -10.33 -12.41
CA SER A 103 -5.73 -10.35 -10.95
C SER A 103 -5.15 -11.67 -10.45
N SER A 104 -3.86 -11.68 -10.14
CA SER A 104 -3.17 -12.80 -9.49
C SER A 104 -3.10 -12.57 -7.97
N SER A 105 -2.30 -13.35 -7.27
CA SER A 105 -2.13 -13.29 -5.82
C SER A 105 -0.66 -13.47 -5.46
N GLN A 106 -0.23 -12.90 -4.35
CA GLN A 106 1.08 -13.20 -3.74
C GLN A 106 1.28 -14.70 -3.51
N GLN A 107 0.20 -15.46 -3.29
CA GLN A 107 0.28 -16.91 -3.13
C GLN A 107 0.75 -17.65 -4.40
N ALA A 108 0.66 -17.01 -5.58
CA ALA A 108 1.20 -17.55 -6.83
C ALA A 108 2.74 -17.62 -6.85
N SER A 109 3.43 -16.99 -5.90
CA SER A 109 4.88 -17.17 -5.72
C SER A 109 5.23 -18.62 -5.35
N LEU A 110 4.33 -19.33 -4.68
CA LEU A 110 4.51 -20.69 -4.15
C LEU A 110 5.75 -20.81 -3.23
N THR A 111 6.03 -19.75 -2.46
CA THR A 111 7.21 -19.67 -1.59
C THR A 111 6.81 -19.45 -0.14
N GLY A 112 7.69 -19.80 0.80
CA GLY A 112 7.46 -19.68 2.23
C GLY A 112 6.13 -20.34 2.64
N ARG A 113 5.31 -19.64 3.41
CA ARG A 113 3.98 -20.11 3.88
C ARG A 113 2.99 -20.48 2.75
N PHE A 114 3.30 -20.15 1.52
CA PHE A 114 2.44 -20.42 0.35
C PHE A 114 2.89 -21.62 -0.47
N GLY A 115 3.99 -22.30 -0.11
CA GLY A 115 4.56 -23.42 -0.87
C GLY A 115 3.57 -24.52 -1.23
N ASN A 116 2.63 -24.83 -0.32
CA ASN A 116 1.61 -25.86 -0.49
C ASN A 116 0.21 -25.31 -0.83
N SER A 117 0.09 -24.06 -1.28
CA SER A 117 -1.19 -23.43 -1.59
C SER A 117 -1.77 -23.92 -2.93
N GLU A 118 -2.87 -24.69 -2.90
CA GLU A 118 -3.63 -25.07 -4.11
C GLU A 118 -4.17 -23.81 -4.82
N TYR A 119 -4.66 -22.84 -4.06
CA TYR A 119 -5.03 -21.54 -4.61
C TYR A 119 -3.85 -20.86 -5.30
N GLY A 120 -2.67 -20.88 -4.66
CA GLY A 120 -1.44 -20.35 -5.25
C GLY A 120 -1.08 -21.03 -6.56
N ARG A 121 -1.17 -22.38 -6.61
CA ARG A 121 -0.94 -23.16 -7.85
C ARG A 121 -1.91 -22.79 -8.97
N SER A 122 -3.20 -22.64 -8.67
CA SER A 122 -4.19 -22.23 -9.67
C SER A 122 -3.95 -20.83 -10.21
N LYS A 123 -3.53 -19.88 -9.35
CA LYS A 123 -3.17 -18.52 -9.78
C LYS A 123 -1.89 -18.51 -10.61
N LYS A 124 -0.90 -19.34 -10.24
CA LYS A 124 0.35 -19.48 -11.00
C LYS A 124 0.11 -20.03 -12.40
N ALA A 125 -0.73 -21.07 -12.52
CA ALA A 125 -1.14 -21.59 -13.82
C ALA A 125 -1.84 -20.52 -14.69
N GLY A 126 -2.68 -19.68 -14.06
CA GLY A 126 -3.26 -18.52 -14.74
C GLY A 126 -2.22 -17.53 -15.23
N GLU A 127 -1.18 -17.20 -14.44
CA GLU A 127 -0.09 -16.32 -14.89
C GLU A 127 0.63 -16.90 -16.11
N GLU A 128 0.95 -18.20 -16.09
CA GLU A 128 1.62 -18.87 -17.21
C GLU A 128 0.77 -18.81 -18.49
N LEU A 129 -0.54 -19.05 -18.38
CA LEU A 129 -1.47 -18.95 -19.50
C LEU A 129 -1.50 -17.53 -20.12
N PHE A 130 -1.46 -16.49 -19.30
CA PHE A 130 -1.43 -15.10 -19.80
C PHE A 130 -0.09 -14.74 -20.45
N LEU A 131 1.02 -15.29 -19.96
CA LEU A 131 2.34 -15.10 -20.57
C LEU A 131 2.43 -15.79 -21.92
N ASP A 132 1.86 -16.99 -22.06
CA ASP A 132 1.78 -17.72 -23.34
C ASP A 132 0.89 -16.95 -24.33
N TYR A 133 -0.27 -16.42 -23.87
CA TYR A 133 -1.14 -15.58 -24.69
C TYR A 133 -0.43 -14.33 -25.22
N GLU A 134 0.34 -13.61 -24.39
CA GLU A 134 1.15 -12.48 -24.85
C GLU A 134 2.16 -12.89 -25.91
N GLN A 135 2.83 -14.04 -25.71
CA GLN A 135 3.83 -14.54 -26.66
C GLN A 135 3.21 -14.93 -28.00
N GLU A 136 2.00 -15.53 -28.00
CA GLU A 136 1.29 -15.96 -29.19
C GLU A 136 0.70 -14.78 -29.98
N THR A 137 0.11 -13.80 -29.29
CA THR A 137 -0.72 -12.75 -29.92
C THR A 137 -0.04 -11.39 -30.01
N GLY A 138 0.98 -11.15 -29.20
CA GLY A 138 1.60 -9.82 -29.03
C GLY A 138 0.74 -8.85 -28.19
N ALA A 139 -0.37 -9.29 -27.62
CA ALA A 139 -1.22 -8.47 -26.76
C ALA A 139 -0.47 -8.04 -25.48
N LYS A 140 -0.73 -6.83 -25.00
CA LYS A 140 -0.14 -6.33 -23.76
C LYS A 140 -0.79 -7.02 -22.55
N VAL A 141 0.02 -7.72 -21.74
CA VAL A 141 -0.42 -8.39 -20.52
C VAL A 141 0.10 -7.65 -19.30
N LEU A 142 -0.75 -7.50 -18.27
CA LEU A 142 -0.46 -6.87 -17.00
C LEU A 142 -0.82 -7.84 -15.86
N ILE A 143 0.17 -8.38 -15.15
CA ILE A 143 -0.05 -9.34 -14.07
C ILE A 143 0.14 -8.64 -12.73
N TYR A 144 -0.92 -8.59 -11.91
CA TYR A 144 -0.87 -8.03 -10.56
C TYR A 144 -1.03 -9.14 -9.52
N ARG A 145 -0.01 -9.37 -8.70
CA ARG A 145 -0.08 -10.26 -7.53
C ARG A 145 -0.56 -9.49 -6.32
N PHE A 146 -1.88 -9.51 -6.09
CA PHE A 146 -2.47 -8.79 -4.99
C PHE A 146 -2.07 -9.37 -3.63
N PRO A 147 -1.72 -8.50 -2.64
CA PRO A 147 -1.64 -8.86 -1.25
C PRO A 147 -3.04 -8.98 -0.62
N ASN A 148 -3.15 -8.96 0.71
CA ASN A 148 -4.46 -8.94 1.36
C ASN A 148 -5.17 -7.62 1.10
N LEU A 149 -6.33 -7.69 0.46
CA LEU A 149 -7.14 -6.52 0.14
C LEU A 149 -8.11 -6.19 1.26
N PHE A 150 -8.37 -4.89 1.47
CA PHE A 150 -9.37 -4.39 2.40
C PHE A 150 -10.03 -3.11 1.89
N GLY A 151 -11.21 -2.78 2.43
CA GLY A 151 -11.96 -1.58 2.09
C GLY A 151 -13.46 -1.81 2.09
N LYS A 152 -14.21 -0.78 1.70
CA LYS A 152 -15.68 -0.83 1.60
C LYS A 152 -16.16 -1.96 0.69
N TRP A 153 -17.29 -2.59 1.06
CA TRP A 153 -17.94 -3.69 0.33
C TRP A 153 -17.16 -5.03 0.29
N CYS A 154 -16.06 -5.15 1.01
CA CYS A 154 -15.41 -6.44 1.19
C CYS A 154 -16.31 -7.35 2.05
N ARG A 155 -16.53 -8.59 1.62
CA ARG A 155 -17.41 -9.53 2.33
C ARG A 155 -16.75 -9.97 3.65
N PRO A 156 -17.37 -9.67 4.82
CA PRO A 156 -16.86 -10.14 6.12
C PRO A 156 -17.00 -11.65 6.24
N ASN A 157 -16.22 -12.26 7.13
CA ASN A 157 -16.21 -13.70 7.39
C ASN A 157 -15.97 -14.59 6.13
N TYR A 158 -15.30 -14.02 5.13
CA TYR A 158 -14.98 -14.72 3.89
C TYR A 158 -13.48 -14.81 3.65
N ASN A 159 -12.82 -13.75 3.21
CA ASN A 159 -11.40 -13.81 2.80
C ASN A 159 -10.53 -12.65 3.30
N SER A 160 -11.06 -11.74 4.10
CA SER A 160 -10.32 -10.61 4.65
C SER A 160 -10.48 -10.56 6.17
N ALA A 161 -9.37 -10.68 6.90
CA ALA A 161 -9.35 -10.51 8.35
C ALA A 161 -9.79 -9.08 8.72
N VAL A 162 -9.31 -8.06 7.98
CA VAL A 162 -9.68 -6.66 8.22
C VAL A 162 -11.19 -6.44 8.08
N ALA A 163 -11.81 -6.93 6.99
CA ALA A 163 -13.26 -6.83 6.80
C ALA A 163 -14.04 -7.53 7.92
N THR A 164 -13.56 -8.71 8.33
CA THR A 164 -14.17 -9.47 9.43
C THR A 164 -14.08 -8.71 10.75
N PHE A 165 -12.91 -8.16 11.09
CA PHE A 165 -12.72 -7.40 12.31
C PHE A 165 -13.53 -6.10 12.31
N CYS A 166 -13.52 -5.34 11.21
CA CYS A 166 -14.34 -4.14 11.05
C CYS A 166 -15.82 -4.44 11.25
N ASN A 167 -16.35 -5.46 10.57
CA ASN A 167 -17.75 -5.85 10.71
C ASN A 167 -18.09 -6.31 12.12
N ASN A 168 -17.26 -7.19 12.69
CA ASN A 168 -17.59 -7.76 14.00
C ASN A 168 -17.52 -6.71 15.11
N ILE A 169 -16.51 -5.85 15.14
CA ILE A 169 -16.42 -4.78 16.14
C ILE A 169 -17.54 -3.75 15.94
N ALA A 170 -17.87 -3.38 14.69
CA ALA A 170 -18.99 -2.48 14.41
C ALA A 170 -20.35 -3.03 14.91
N ASN A 171 -20.52 -4.34 14.92
CA ASN A 171 -21.75 -5.02 15.31
C ASN A 171 -21.68 -5.68 16.70
N ASP A 172 -20.70 -5.35 17.55
CA ASP A 172 -20.46 -5.93 18.89
C ASP A 172 -20.33 -7.46 18.88
N LEU A 173 -19.85 -8.02 17.79
CA LEU A 173 -19.59 -9.45 17.66
C LEU A 173 -18.16 -9.77 18.10
N PRO A 174 -17.93 -10.96 18.67
CA PRO A 174 -16.60 -11.36 19.09
C PRO A 174 -15.65 -11.51 17.90
N ILE A 175 -14.38 -11.16 18.10
CA ILE A 175 -13.28 -11.42 17.18
C ILE A 175 -12.33 -12.44 17.80
N LYS A 176 -11.66 -13.20 16.96
CA LYS A 176 -10.61 -14.14 17.36
C LYS A 176 -9.32 -13.78 16.62
N VAL A 177 -8.27 -13.49 17.37
CA VAL A 177 -6.92 -13.28 16.88
C VAL A 177 -6.06 -14.40 17.43
N ASN A 178 -5.57 -15.27 16.55
CA ASN A 178 -4.77 -16.42 16.98
C ASN A 178 -3.35 -15.98 17.39
N ASP A 179 -2.74 -15.10 16.59
CA ASP A 179 -1.43 -14.51 16.87
C ASP A 179 -1.45 -13.02 16.48
N PRO A 180 -1.39 -12.10 17.47
CA PRO A 180 -1.40 -10.66 17.22
C PRO A 180 -0.10 -10.13 16.61
N THR A 181 0.98 -10.91 16.62
CA THR A 181 2.30 -10.49 16.10
C THR A 181 2.46 -10.71 14.59
N VAL A 182 1.54 -11.47 13.97
CA VAL A 182 1.56 -11.73 12.53
C VAL A 182 1.42 -10.41 11.77
N GLU A 183 2.42 -10.10 10.96
CA GLU A 183 2.40 -8.96 10.05
C GLU A 183 1.69 -9.32 8.75
N LEU A 184 0.78 -8.43 8.33
CA LEU A 184 0.07 -8.55 7.06
C LEU A 184 0.51 -7.44 6.11
N GLU A 185 0.77 -7.80 4.87
CA GLU A 185 0.79 -6.82 3.78
C GLU A 185 -0.64 -6.57 3.32
N LEU A 186 -1.05 -5.32 3.38
CA LEU A 186 -2.41 -4.87 3.12
C LEU A 186 -2.44 -3.83 2.00
N LEU A 187 -3.39 -3.98 1.09
CA LEU A 187 -3.66 -3.01 0.02
C LEU A 187 -5.10 -2.52 0.12
N TYR A 188 -5.24 -1.21 0.22
CA TYR A 188 -6.56 -0.57 0.27
C TYR A 188 -7.21 -0.56 -1.12
N ILE A 189 -8.50 -0.84 -1.16
CA ILE A 189 -9.22 -1.03 -2.42
C ILE A 189 -9.18 0.19 -3.35
N ASP A 190 -9.27 1.41 -2.81
CA ASP A 190 -9.27 2.61 -3.65
C ASP A 190 -7.87 2.92 -4.20
N ASP A 191 -6.78 2.52 -3.51
CA ASP A 191 -5.41 2.59 -4.06
C ASP A 191 -5.23 1.61 -5.22
N LEU A 192 -5.82 0.40 -5.11
CA LEU A 192 -5.81 -0.57 -6.19
C LEU A 192 -6.61 -0.06 -7.40
N VAL A 193 -7.80 0.51 -7.17
CA VAL A 193 -8.61 1.10 -8.24
C VAL A 193 -7.86 2.24 -8.93
N ALA A 194 -7.18 3.10 -8.18
CA ALA A 194 -6.34 4.15 -8.75
C ALA A 194 -5.22 3.59 -9.66
N GLU A 195 -4.56 2.51 -9.25
CA GLU A 195 -3.56 1.82 -10.08
C GLU A 195 -4.19 1.21 -11.34
N MET A 196 -5.39 0.62 -11.23
CA MET A 196 -6.13 0.10 -12.39
C MET A 196 -6.50 1.22 -13.40
N LEU A 197 -6.85 2.41 -12.91
CA LEU A 197 -7.08 3.58 -13.77
C LEU A 197 -5.78 4.08 -14.42
N CYS A 198 -4.64 3.99 -13.73
CA CYS A 198 -3.32 4.23 -14.32
C CYS A 198 -3.02 3.22 -15.44
N ALA A 199 -3.40 1.95 -15.26
CA ALA A 199 -3.21 0.91 -16.28
C ALA A 199 -4.00 1.19 -17.57
N LEU A 200 -5.23 1.73 -17.47
CA LEU A 200 -6.02 2.17 -18.63
C LEU A 200 -5.32 3.28 -19.43
N GLN A 201 -4.55 4.11 -18.74
CA GLN A 201 -3.80 5.21 -19.37
C GLN A 201 -2.39 4.79 -19.84
N GLY A 202 -2.00 3.52 -19.66
CA GLY A 202 -0.65 3.06 -19.93
C GLY A 202 0.41 3.61 -18.95
N LYS A 203 -0.02 4.07 -17.78
CA LYS A 203 0.82 4.65 -16.71
C LYS A 203 1.00 3.68 -15.52
N GLU A 204 0.76 2.40 -15.74
CA GLU A 204 0.89 1.37 -14.72
C GLU A 204 2.29 1.28 -14.13
N HIS A 205 2.39 0.92 -12.85
CA HIS A 205 3.67 0.68 -12.18
C HIS A 205 4.15 -0.75 -12.46
N ARG A 206 5.20 -0.88 -13.26
CA ARG A 206 5.79 -2.17 -13.62
C ARG A 206 7.00 -2.52 -12.78
N CYS A 207 7.16 -3.81 -12.49
CA CYS A 207 8.38 -4.33 -11.90
C CYS A 207 9.58 -4.13 -12.84
N GLU A 208 10.78 -4.10 -12.28
CA GLU A 208 12.00 -3.90 -13.08
C GLU A 208 12.31 -5.09 -14.00
N PHE A 209 11.81 -6.28 -13.64
CA PHE A 209 12.05 -7.56 -14.34
C PHE A 209 10.95 -8.57 -14.00
N ASP A 210 10.87 -9.67 -14.75
CA ASP A 210 9.82 -10.67 -14.54
C ASP A 210 10.13 -11.74 -13.48
N GLY A 211 11.39 -11.88 -13.07
CA GLY A 211 11.82 -12.84 -12.03
C GLY A 211 11.73 -14.32 -12.41
N LEU A 212 11.38 -14.63 -13.66
CA LEU A 212 10.96 -15.97 -14.06
C LEU A 212 12.09 -16.92 -14.46
N ARG A 213 13.32 -16.42 -14.72
CA ARG A 213 14.49 -17.27 -15.04
C ARG A 213 15.79 -16.55 -14.68
N PRO A 214 16.85 -17.28 -14.23
CA PRO A 214 18.20 -16.74 -14.26
C PRO A 214 18.56 -16.39 -15.72
N ILE A 215 18.93 -15.14 -15.97
CA ILE A 215 19.46 -14.78 -17.29
C ILE A 215 20.83 -15.44 -17.38
N PRO A 216 21.11 -16.32 -18.35
CA PRO A 216 22.42 -16.92 -18.53
C PRO A 216 23.47 -15.83 -18.69
N CYS A 217 24.59 -15.95 -17.99
CA CYS A 217 25.72 -15.07 -18.22
C CYS A 217 26.24 -15.32 -19.63
N PRO A 218 26.41 -14.31 -20.51
CA PRO A 218 27.05 -14.51 -21.78
C PRO A 218 28.47 -15.03 -21.54
N SER A 219 28.80 -16.18 -22.07
CA SER A 219 30.13 -16.74 -22.08
C SER A 219 31.12 -15.74 -22.71
N HIS A 220 32.27 -15.59 -22.09
CA HIS A 220 33.40 -14.82 -22.62
C HIS A 220 33.97 -15.51 -23.86
N GLU A 221 33.34 -15.36 -25.01
CA GLU A 221 33.96 -15.64 -26.31
C GLU A 221 33.63 -14.48 -27.28
N GLY A 222 34.68 -13.83 -27.76
CA GLY A 222 34.62 -12.85 -28.86
C GLY A 222 34.86 -11.40 -28.44
N ARG A 223 36.04 -11.06 -27.96
CA ARG A 223 36.60 -9.72 -28.14
C ARG A 223 37.64 -9.78 -29.27
N GLU A 224 37.23 -9.48 -30.47
CA GLU A 224 38.18 -9.02 -31.48
C GLU A 224 38.53 -7.55 -31.19
N LEU A 225 39.84 -7.33 -31.15
CA LEU A 225 40.47 -6.02 -31.04
C LEU A 225 40.31 -5.29 -32.38
N VAL A 226 39.54 -4.22 -32.40
CA VAL A 226 39.61 -3.24 -33.50
C VAL A 226 40.46 -2.07 -33.02
N SER A 227 41.59 -1.90 -33.72
CA SER A 227 42.60 -0.87 -33.51
C SER A 227 42.08 0.53 -33.86
N GLU A 228 42.46 1.48 -33.04
CA GLU A 228 42.27 2.92 -33.27
C GLU A 228 43.04 3.44 -34.46
N SER A 229 42.45 4.32 -35.25
CA SER A 229 43.16 5.27 -36.09
C SER A 229 42.74 6.71 -35.75
N ASN A 230 43.75 7.49 -35.42
CA ASN A 230 43.70 8.92 -35.12
C ASN A 230 43.24 9.79 -36.30
N SER A 231 42.52 10.87 -36.04
CA SER A 231 42.84 12.14 -36.72
C SER A 231 42.35 13.35 -35.88
N SER A 232 43.28 14.25 -35.77
CA SER A 232 43.34 15.54 -35.13
C SER A 232 42.45 16.64 -35.75
N GLY A 233 42.04 17.63 -34.98
CA GLY A 233 41.47 18.88 -35.48
C GLY A 233 41.11 19.88 -34.38
N ASP A 234 41.95 20.85 -34.29
CA ASP A 234 42.11 22.01 -33.38
C ASP A 234 41.02 23.10 -33.54
N GLN A 235 40.66 23.84 -32.49
CA GLN A 235 40.63 25.32 -32.31
C GLN A 235 39.60 25.80 -31.28
N THR A 236 40.02 26.22 -30.17
CA THR A 236 40.19 27.54 -29.48
C THR A 236 38.98 28.46 -29.23
N PHE A 237 38.95 28.94 -27.93
CA PHE A 237 38.46 30.20 -27.33
C PHE A 237 36.93 30.37 -27.12
N SER A 238 36.40 30.90 -25.97
CA SER A 238 36.93 31.61 -24.79
C SER A 238 35.84 31.71 -23.70
N SER A 239 36.27 31.70 -22.46
CA SER A 239 35.84 32.31 -21.18
C SER A 239 34.43 32.86 -20.98
N SER A 240 33.66 32.44 -19.91
CA SER A 240 33.66 33.08 -18.60
C SER A 240 32.67 32.45 -17.62
N SER A 241 33.17 32.08 -16.48
CA SER A 241 32.68 32.10 -15.10
C SER A 241 31.19 31.85 -14.79
N ALA A 242 30.88 30.72 -14.11
CA ALA A 242 30.39 30.69 -12.73
C ALA A 242 30.22 29.23 -12.23
N SER A 243 30.79 29.01 -11.08
CA SER A 243 30.88 27.74 -10.36
C SER A 243 29.53 27.14 -9.97
N SER A 244 29.30 25.88 -10.33
CA SER A 244 28.59 24.94 -9.50
C SER A 244 29.19 23.55 -9.74
N LEU A 245 29.66 22.94 -8.67
CA LEU A 245 30.28 21.62 -8.63
C LEU A 245 29.28 20.55 -9.08
N LEU A 246 29.32 20.19 -10.35
CA LEU A 246 28.73 18.97 -10.89
C LEU A 246 29.81 17.89 -10.86
N VAL A 247 29.61 16.93 -9.94
CA VAL A 247 30.35 15.66 -9.95
C VAL A 247 30.00 14.94 -11.26
N PRO A 248 30.98 14.51 -12.08
CA PRO A 248 30.67 13.80 -13.32
C PRO A 248 29.99 12.47 -12.99
N GLU A 249 28.79 12.26 -13.52
CA GLU A 249 28.16 10.97 -13.60
C GLU A 249 29.10 10.02 -14.36
N ARG A 250 29.75 9.13 -13.60
CA ARG A 250 30.41 7.98 -14.18
C ARG A 250 29.31 7.12 -14.79
N THR A 251 29.25 7.07 -16.10
CA THR A 251 28.53 6.06 -16.88
C THR A 251 28.92 4.68 -16.35
N ARG A 252 28.09 4.13 -15.46
CA ARG A 252 28.17 2.74 -15.03
C ARG A 252 27.83 1.90 -16.26
N ALA A 253 28.84 1.29 -16.85
CA ALA A 253 28.64 0.17 -17.76
C ALA A 253 27.65 -0.80 -17.11
N HIS A 254 26.54 -1.11 -17.78
CA HIS A 254 25.55 -2.08 -17.35
C HIS A 254 26.27 -3.44 -17.16
N ARG A 255 26.63 -3.75 -15.92
CA ARG A 255 26.97 -5.13 -15.56
C ARG A 255 25.67 -5.92 -15.67
N ASN A 256 25.65 -6.90 -16.55
CA ASN A 256 24.59 -7.90 -16.61
C ASN A 256 24.47 -8.57 -15.23
N THR A 257 23.53 -8.12 -14.42
CA THR A 257 23.27 -8.68 -13.10
C THR A 257 22.16 -9.72 -13.28
N ILE A 258 22.47 -10.97 -12.94
CA ILE A 258 21.45 -12.01 -12.81
C ILE A 258 20.50 -11.54 -11.72
N LYS A 259 19.23 -11.30 -12.06
CA LYS A 259 18.17 -10.92 -11.14
C LYS A 259 17.38 -12.17 -10.80
N THR A 260 17.52 -12.64 -9.56
CA THR A 260 16.96 -13.88 -9.05
C THR A 260 15.78 -13.67 -8.10
N ALA A 261 15.50 -12.42 -7.73
CA ALA A 261 14.44 -12.07 -6.80
C ALA A 261 13.04 -12.19 -7.41
N ASP A 262 12.03 -12.43 -6.57
CA ASP A 262 10.63 -12.24 -6.96
C ASP A 262 10.42 -10.77 -7.35
N PRO A 263 9.88 -10.49 -8.55
CA PRO A 263 9.78 -9.14 -9.08
C PRO A 263 8.87 -8.22 -8.25
N VAL A 264 7.84 -8.77 -7.61
CA VAL A 264 6.88 -8.02 -6.80
C VAL A 264 7.46 -7.67 -5.44
N LEU A 265 8.19 -8.61 -4.83
CA LEU A 265 8.77 -8.44 -3.49
C LEU A 265 10.11 -7.69 -3.50
N TYR A 266 10.76 -7.56 -4.67
CA TYR A 266 12.12 -7.03 -4.78
C TYR A 266 12.31 -5.66 -4.12
N LYS A 267 11.39 -4.71 -4.33
CA LYS A 267 11.50 -3.36 -3.76
C LYS A 267 11.51 -3.37 -2.24
N HIS A 268 10.75 -4.27 -1.65
CA HIS A 268 10.67 -4.42 -0.20
C HIS A 268 11.92 -5.12 0.34
N LEU A 269 12.29 -6.24 -0.27
CA LEU A 269 13.45 -7.03 0.15
C LEU A 269 14.78 -6.29 0.00
N ILE A 270 14.90 -5.37 -0.96
CA ILE A 270 16.15 -4.62 -1.16
C ILE A 270 16.48 -3.68 0.01
N GLU A 271 15.47 -3.15 0.71
CA GLU A 271 15.69 -2.32 1.91
C GLU A 271 16.20 -3.17 3.06
N PHE A 272 15.62 -4.35 3.34
CA PHE A 272 16.13 -5.29 4.32
C PHE A 272 17.55 -5.78 3.98
N ALA A 273 17.80 -6.07 2.71
CA ALA A 273 19.16 -6.45 2.28
C ALA A 273 20.18 -5.31 2.47
N LYS A 274 19.77 -4.05 2.39
CA LYS A 274 20.63 -2.89 2.71
C LYS A 274 20.89 -2.80 4.21
N GLU A 275 19.87 -2.98 5.04
CA GLU A 275 19.95 -2.97 6.49
C GLU A 275 20.89 -4.08 6.99
N ASN A 276 20.70 -5.32 6.54
CA ASN A 276 21.59 -6.44 6.88
C ASN A 276 23.05 -6.19 6.46
N ARG A 277 23.27 -5.57 5.28
CA ARG A 277 24.64 -5.19 4.86
C ARG A 277 25.28 -4.15 5.78
N SER A 278 24.48 -3.30 6.41
CA SER A 278 24.96 -2.27 7.34
C SER A 278 25.22 -2.81 8.73
N ASN A 279 24.53 -3.90 9.12
CA ASN A 279 24.59 -4.52 10.45
C ASN A 279 25.01 -6.01 10.38
N PRO A 280 26.16 -6.37 9.76
CA PRO A 280 26.59 -7.75 9.67
C PRO A 280 27.05 -8.29 11.02
N THR A 281 26.89 -9.59 11.26
CA THR A 281 27.46 -10.28 12.42
C THR A 281 29.00 -10.29 12.35
N GLU A 282 29.65 -10.60 13.46
CA GLU A 282 31.12 -10.73 13.51
C GLU A 282 31.63 -11.84 12.57
N ALA A 283 30.93 -12.97 12.53
CA ALA A 283 31.25 -14.10 11.67
C ALA A 283 31.06 -13.76 10.18
N GLU A 284 29.95 -13.13 9.80
CA GLU A 284 29.74 -12.64 8.44
C GLU A 284 30.83 -11.64 8.02
N THR A 285 31.21 -10.74 8.93
CA THR A 285 32.30 -9.78 8.70
C THR A 285 33.65 -10.46 8.45
N ALA A 286 33.98 -11.49 9.26
CA ALA A 286 35.20 -12.26 9.11
C ALA A 286 35.25 -13.01 7.76
N LEU A 287 34.17 -13.68 7.41
CA LEU A 287 34.05 -14.42 6.15
C LEU A 287 34.07 -13.46 4.94
N TRP A 288 33.33 -12.35 5.00
CA TRP A 288 33.32 -11.35 3.92
C TRP A 288 34.68 -10.75 3.59
N LYS A 289 35.54 -10.51 4.62
CA LYS A 289 36.90 -10.04 4.40
C LYS A 289 37.70 -10.97 3.48
N LYS A 290 37.39 -12.27 3.46
CA LYS A 290 38.04 -13.28 2.62
C LYS A 290 37.35 -13.52 1.27
N LEU A 291 36.03 -13.32 1.20
CA LEU A 291 35.26 -13.54 -0.01
C LEU A 291 35.24 -12.33 -0.97
N LYS A 292 35.34 -11.11 -0.41
CA LYS A 292 35.30 -9.87 -1.21
C LYS A 292 36.47 -9.79 -2.22
N ALA A 293 36.26 -9.03 -3.29
CA ALA A 293 37.27 -8.75 -4.30
C ALA A 293 37.89 -10.02 -4.94
N ASN A 294 37.09 -11.06 -5.16
CA ASN A 294 37.50 -12.37 -5.70
C ASN A 294 38.55 -13.10 -4.83
N GLY A 295 38.45 -12.96 -3.51
CA GLY A 295 39.41 -13.50 -2.57
C GLY A 295 39.66 -15.02 -2.62
N LEU A 296 38.69 -15.80 -3.15
CA LEU A 296 38.82 -17.23 -3.46
C LEU A 296 38.97 -17.54 -4.96
N GLY A 297 39.21 -16.53 -5.78
CA GLY A 297 39.16 -16.67 -7.24
C GLY A 297 37.72 -16.66 -7.83
N MET A 298 36.72 -16.37 -6.99
CA MET A 298 35.29 -16.38 -7.32
C MET A 298 34.63 -15.07 -6.89
N HIS A 299 33.61 -14.64 -7.64
CA HIS A 299 32.89 -13.41 -7.35
C HIS A 299 31.71 -13.67 -6.42
N PHE A 300 31.84 -13.33 -5.13
CA PHE A 300 30.76 -13.39 -4.15
C PHE A 300 30.02 -12.04 -4.03
N ARG A 301 28.71 -12.12 -3.79
CA ARG A 301 27.86 -11.01 -3.35
C ARG A 301 27.33 -11.32 -1.96
N ARG A 302 27.12 -10.30 -1.13
CA ARG A 302 26.53 -10.47 0.20
C ARG A 302 25.10 -9.94 0.22
N GLN A 303 24.25 -10.53 1.07
CA GLN A 303 22.85 -10.16 1.26
C GLN A 303 22.16 -10.03 -0.09
N HIS A 304 22.22 -11.11 -0.87
CA HIS A 304 21.63 -11.18 -2.20
C HIS A 304 20.24 -11.79 -2.15
N ILE A 305 19.32 -11.28 -2.98
CA ILE A 305 17.94 -11.72 -2.98
C ILE A 305 17.76 -12.82 -4.03
N ILE A 306 17.28 -14.00 -3.59
CA ILE A 306 16.88 -15.13 -4.43
C ILE A 306 15.45 -15.45 -4.09
N ASP A 307 14.53 -15.29 -5.04
CA ASP A 307 13.08 -15.35 -4.85
C ASP A 307 12.63 -14.37 -3.74
N CYS A 308 12.05 -14.84 -2.66
CA CYS A 308 11.67 -14.06 -1.48
C CYS A 308 12.68 -14.13 -0.33
N TYR A 309 13.84 -14.77 -0.51
CA TYR A 309 14.85 -14.95 0.51
C TYR A 309 16.07 -14.06 0.31
N ILE A 310 16.62 -13.54 1.41
CA ILE A 310 17.90 -12.84 1.41
C ILE A 310 18.97 -13.83 1.90
N VAL A 311 19.97 -14.10 1.07
CA VAL A 311 21.07 -15.03 1.39
C VAL A 311 22.32 -14.25 1.79
N ASP A 312 23.08 -14.75 2.80
CA ASP A 312 24.24 -14.04 3.30
C ASP A 312 25.30 -13.82 2.23
N PHE A 313 25.70 -14.88 1.55
CA PHE A 313 26.65 -14.81 0.45
C PHE A 313 26.24 -15.70 -0.70
N VAL A 314 26.40 -15.21 -1.92
CA VAL A 314 26.15 -16.00 -3.15
C VAL A 314 27.27 -15.82 -4.17
N CYS A 315 27.68 -16.90 -4.78
CA CYS A 315 28.48 -16.93 -5.99
C CYS A 315 27.60 -17.39 -7.16
N LEU A 316 27.16 -16.44 -7.99
CA LEU A 316 26.25 -16.72 -9.10
C LEU A 316 26.90 -17.56 -10.20
N GLU A 317 28.19 -17.41 -10.42
CA GLU A 317 28.97 -18.15 -11.42
C GLU A 317 29.02 -19.65 -11.11
N HIS A 318 29.01 -20.01 -9.81
CA HIS A 318 29.07 -21.39 -9.35
C HIS A 318 27.74 -21.89 -8.77
N MET A 319 26.67 -21.09 -8.86
CA MET A 319 25.34 -21.39 -8.30
C MET A 319 25.45 -21.86 -6.83
N LEU A 320 26.24 -21.14 -6.04
CA LEU A 320 26.56 -21.49 -4.66
C LEU A 320 26.10 -20.41 -3.70
N VAL A 321 25.32 -20.82 -2.71
CA VAL A 321 24.89 -20.01 -1.56
C VAL A 321 25.68 -20.45 -0.34
N VAL A 322 26.16 -19.49 0.45
CA VAL A 322 26.85 -19.71 1.72
C VAL A 322 26.11 -18.92 2.80
N GLU A 323 25.66 -19.62 3.85
CA GLU A 323 24.95 -19.08 5.00
C GLU A 323 25.80 -19.19 6.25
N VAL A 324 25.62 -18.23 7.17
CA VAL A 324 26.30 -18.20 8.46
C VAL A 324 25.25 -18.17 9.57
N ASP A 325 24.99 -19.34 10.16
CA ASP A 325 23.92 -19.51 11.13
C ASP A 325 24.36 -19.18 12.56
N GLY A 326 23.56 -18.35 13.25
CA GLY A 326 23.62 -18.20 14.71
C GLY A 326 22.94 -19.41 15.37
N GLY A 327 23.58 -20.01 16.41
CA GLY A 327 23.13 -21.24 17.07
C GLY A 327 21.81 -21.11 17.86
N TYR A 328 20.70 -20.85 17.19
CA TYR A 328 19.37 -20.81 17.79
C TYR A 328 18.69 -22.18 17.76
N HIS A 329 17.99 -22.52 18.85
CA HIS A 329 17.14 -23.71 18.92
C HIS A 329 15.97 -23.54 17.93
N LEU A 330 15.92 -24.38 16.90
CA LEU A 330 14.90 -24.39 15.87
C LEU A 330 13.53 -24.79 16.46
N THR A 331 12.55 -23.91 16.39
CA THR A 331 11.15 -24.29 16.57
C THR A 331 10.65 -25.10 15.37
N PRO A 332 9.58 -25.92 15.52
CA PRO A 332 9.01 -26.67 14.39
C PRO A 332 8.69 -25.79 13.16
N GLU A 333 8.18 -24.57 13.39
CA GLU A 333 7.84 -23.63 12.34
C GLU A 333 9.09 -23.07 11.62
N GLN A 334 10.17 -22.84 12.34
CA GLN A 334 11.46 -22.42 11.76
C GLN A 334 12.06 -23.52 10.90
N LYS A 335 11.89 -24.80 11.31
CA LYS A 335 12.39 -25.93 10.56
C LYS A 335 11.66 -26.10 9.22
N GLU A 336 10.33 -25.95 9.20
CA GLU A 336 9.53 -25.94 7.98
C GLU A 336 9.91 -24.78 7.06
N TYR A 337 10.15 -23.59 7.62
CA TYR A 337 10.63 -22.42 6.86
C TYR A 337 11.99 -22.67 6.20
N ASP A 338 12.93 -23.27 6.92
CA ASP A 338 14.27 -23.59 6.42
C ASP A 338 14.26 -24.69 5.35
N GLU A 339 13.38 -25.70 5.49
CA GLU A 339 13.16 -26.73 4.49
C GLU A 339 12.62 -26.12 3.17
N ASN A 340 11.59 -25.29 3.28
CA ASN A 340 11.02 -24.58 2.13
C ASN A 340 12.04 -23.66 1.44
N ARG A 341 12.86 -22.95 2.21
CA ARG A 341 13.94 -22.09 1.68
C ARG A 341 14.94 -22.92 0.88
N THR A 342 15.40 -24.03 1.45
CA THR A 342 16.36 -24.93 0.79
C THR A 342 15.78 -25.51 -0.51
N GLU A 343 14.49 -25.87 -0.54
CA GLU A 343 13.82 -26.35 -1.76
C GLU A 343 13.76 -25.27 -2.84
N VAL A 344 13.43 -24.02 -2.48
CA VAL A 344 13.43 -22.91 -3.41
C VAL A 344 14.82 -22.67 -3.98
N LEU A 345 15.85 -22.61 -3.15
CA LEU A 345 17.23 -22.45 -3.63
C LEU A 345 17.65 -23.56 -4.60
N LYS A 346 17.28 -24.81 -4.31
CA LYS A 346 17.49 -25.95 -5.22
C LYS A 346 16.75 -25.81 -6.56
N LYS A 347 15.48 -25.35 -6.52
CA LYS A 347 14.67 -25.09 -7.71
C LYS A 347 15.31 -24.06 -8.63
N TYR A 348 16.00 -23.06 -8.07
CA TYR A 348 16.79 -22.08 -8.82
C TYR A 348 18.19 -22.61 -9.23
N GLY A 349 18.51 -23.88 -8.89
CA GLY A 349 19.78 -24.52 -9.24
C GLY A 349 20.93 -24.20 -8.30
N PHE A 350 20.67 -23.54 -7.18
CA PHE A 350 21.69 -23.23 -6.20
C PHE A 350 22.01 -24.43 -5.29
N ARG A 351 23.30 -24.58 -5.00
CA ARG A 351 23.78 -25.45 -3.92
C ARG A 351 23.96 -24.60 -2.67
N GLU A 352 23.44 -25.04 -1.55
CA GLU A 352 23.56 -24.34 -0.26
C GLU A 352 24.58 -25.01 0.64
N VAL A 353 25.41 -24.22 1.31
CA VAL A 353 26.28 -24.67 2.40
C VAL A 353 26.10 -23.73 3.58
N ARG A 354 25.97 -24.31 4.77
CA ARG A 354 25.78 -23.58 6.02
C ARG A 354 26.95 -23.81 6.96
N PHE A 355 27.38 -22.75 7.65
CA PHE A 355 28.38 -22.77 8.67
C PHE A 355 27.88 -22.07 9.92
N THR A 356 28.19 -22.60 11.09
CA THR A 356 27.88 -21.88 12.34
C THR A 356 28.84 -20.70 12.55
N ASN A 357 28.39 -19.70 13.32
CA ASN A 357 29.24 -18.59 13.72
C ASN A 357 30.57 -19.09 14.34
N GLU A 358 30.50 -20.14 15.16
CA GLU A 358 31.66 -20.73 15.82
C GLU A 358 32.65 -21.34 14.82
N GLN A 359 32.17 -22.05 13.80
CA GLN A 359 33.00 -22.59 12.73
C GLN A 359 33.73 -21.50 11.97
N VAL A 360 33.01 -20.40 11.62
CA VAL A 360 33.62 -19.28 10.90
C VAL A 360 34.66 -18.54 11.72
N LEU A 361 34.39 -18.31 13.02
CA LEU A 361 35.29 -17.54 13.88
C LEU A 361 36.51 -18.35 14.32
N ASN A 362 36.36 -19.66 14.59
CA ASN A 362 37.42 -20.48 15.14
C ASN A 362 38.19 -21.29 14.08
N ASN A 363 37.57 -21.56 12.90
CA ASN A 363 38.20 -22.42 11.87
C ASN A 363 38.01 -21.90 10.43
N LEU A 364 38.22 -20.61 10.25
CA LEU A 364 38.04 -19.94 8.94
C LEU A 364 38.81 -20.60 7.78
N PRO A 365 40.05 -21.12 7.92
CA PRO A 365 40.74 -21.79 6.80
C PRO A 365 40.00 -23.02 6.27
N GLU A 366 39.42 -23.84 7.14
CA GLU A 366 38.64 -25.02 6.77
C GLU A 366 37.34 -24.65 6.10
N VAL A 367 36.65 -23.62 6.61
CA VAL A 367 35.44 -23.02 5.97
C VAL A 367 35.75 -22.60 4.54
N LEU A 368 36.84 -21.87 4.30
CA LEU A 368 37.24 -21.42 2.99
C LEU A 368 37.62 -22.58 2.05
N GLN A 369 38.25 -23.63 2.58
CA GLN A 369 38.59 -24.83 1.81
C GLN A 369 37.31 -25.60 1.40
N THR A 370 36.35 -25.73 2.32
CA THR A 370 35.05 -26.35 2.04
C THR A 370 34.30 -25.60 0.96
N ILE A 371 34.24 -24.25 1.03
CA ILE A 371 33.62 -23.41 -0.02
C ILE A 371 34.28 -23.65 -1.39
N LYS A 372 35.62 -23.69 -1.47
CA LYS A 372 36.35 -23.99 -2.69
C LYS A 372 36.05 -25.38 -3.25
N THR A 373 35.97 -26.39 -2.39
CA THR A 373 35.71 -27.78 -2.79
C THR A 373 34.29 -27.92 -3.36
N ILE A 374 33.30 -27.29 -2.71
CA ILE A 374 31.89 -27.32 -3.18
C ILE A 374 31.72 -26.51 -4.46
N ALA A 375 32.45 -25.41 -4.63
CA ALA A 375 32.42 -24.59 -5.83
C ALA A 375 33.10 -25.23 -7.05
N ALA A 376 33.96 -26.26 -6.84
CA ALA A 376 34.63 -26.94 -7.95
C ALA A 376 33.59 -27.57 -8.92
N PRO A 377 33.79 -27.52 -10.24
CA PRO A 377 32.85 -28.07 -11.21
C PRO A 377 32.73 -29.57 -11.03
N THR A 378 31.51 -30.06 -10.80
CA THR A 378 31.21 -31.49 -10.89
C THR A 378 31.21 -31.90 -12.35
N PRO A 379 31.81 -33.06 -12.76
CA PRO A 379 31.80 -33.47 -14.16
C PRO A 379 30.36 -33.60 -14.66
N SER A 380 30.10 -32.93 -15.76
CA SER A 380 28.82 -32.75 -16.40
C SER A 380 28.20 -34.04 -16.94
N HIS A 381 26.97 -34.34 -16.56
CA HIS A 381 26.01 -35.04 -17.40
C HIS A 381 24.64 -34.36 -17.25
N ILE A 382 24.42 -33.31 -18.02
CA ILE A 382 23.09 -32.94 -18.51
C ILE A 382 23.33 -32.22 -19.82
N LYS A 383 23.04 -32.93 -20.94
CA LYS A 383 22.89 -32.34 -22.25
C LYS A 383 21.50 -31.73 -22.35
N GLU A 384 21.53 -30.55 -22.90
CA GLU A 384 20.41 -29.69 -23.25
C GLU A 384 19.42 -30.29 -24.23
N GLU A 385 18.15 -29.96 -24.05
CA GLU A 385 17.25 -29.65 -25.17
C GLU A 385 16.43 -28.42 -24.78
N SER A 386 16.79 -27.27 -25.32
CA SER A 386 15.87 -26.17 -25.61
C SER A 386 16.54 -25.15 -26.53
N GLY A 387 16.33 -25.37 -27.84
CA GLY A 387 16.54 -24.32 -28.81
C GLY A 387 15.46 -23.25 -28.66
N LEU A 388 15.85 -22.07 -28.21
CA LEU A 388 15.10 -20.81 -28.41
C LEU A 388 16.12 -19.67 -28.45
N SER A 389 16.31 -19.12 -29.63
CA SER A 389 17.10 -17.91 -29.88
C SER A 389 16.58 -16.72 -29.06
N PRO A 390 17.47 -15.90 -28.49
CA PRO A 390 17.04 -14.65 -27.89
C PRO A 390 16.76 -13.64 -28.99
N SER A 391 15.48 -13.28 -29.16
CA SER A 391 15.12 -12.09 -29.93
C SER A 391 15.55 -10.84 -29.15
N HIS A 392 16.27 -9.97 -29.83
CA HIS A 392 16.61 -8.63 -29.38
C HIS A 392 15.33 -7.84 -29.06
N VAL A 393 15.09 -7.54 -27.81
CA VAL A 393 14.13 -6.50 -27.39
C VAL A 393 14.84 -5.56 -26.43
N GLY A 394 14.92 -4.30 -26.85
CA GLY A 394 15.42 -3.20 -26.03
C GLY A 394 14.62 -3.11 -24.74
N GLY A 395 15.29 -2.75 -23.64
CA GLY A 395 14.89 -2.56 -22.24
C GLY A 395 13.40 -2.73 -21.93
N ALA A 396 12.87 -3.94 -22.05
CA ALA A 396 11.47 -4.21 -21.71
C ALA A 396 11.29 -4.16 -20.18
N ARG A 397 10.41 -3.29 -19.73
CA ARG A 397 9.88 -3.35 -18.36
C ARG A 397 9.21 -4.71 -18.17
N GLY A 398 9.27 -5.27 -16.94
CA GLY A 398 8.65 -6.55 -16.63
C GLY A 398 7.14 -6.58 -16.90
N ARG A 399 6.57 -7.76 -17.06
CA ARG A 399 5.11 -7.99 -17.23
C ARG A 399 4.36 -7.91 -15.92
N TYR A 400 5.06 -8.12 -14.80
CA TYR A 400 4.48 -7.96 -13.47
C TYR A 400 4.36 -6.49 -13.11
N CYS A 401 3.18 -6.16 -12.55
CA CYS A 401 2.84 -4.83 -12.06
C CYS A 401 2.63 -4.87 -10.55
N TYR A 402 2.71 -3.71 -9.91
CA TYR A 402 2.50 -3.58 -8.48
C TYR A 402 1.76 -2.28 -8.16
N CYS A 403 1.01 -2.28 -7.06
CA CYS A 403 0.46 -1.05 -6.51
C CYS A 403 1.51 -0.41 -5.57
N PRO A 404 1.86 0.87 -5.76
CA PRO A 404 2.94 1.51 -5.00
C PRO A 404 2.59 1.75 -3.52
N THR A 405 1.30 1.69 -3.16
CA THR A 405 0.81 2.01 -1.82
C THR A 405 0.33 0.76 -1.10
N THR A 406 1.23 0.02 -0.45
CA THR A 406 0.89 -1.07 0.46
C THR A 406 1.27 -0.73 1.90
N HIS A 407 0.65 -1.43 2.87
CA HIS A 407 0.88 -1.23 4.29
C HIS A 407 1.26 -2.56 4.94
N PHE A 408 2.29 -2.55 5.79
CA PHE A 408 2.73 -3.68 6.59
C PHE A 408 2.33 -3.41 8.04
N ILE A 409 1.37 -4.17 8.57
CA ILE A 409 0.75 -3.92 9.87
C ILE A 409 0.53 -5.24 10.59
N LYS A 410 0.82 -5.28 11.90
CA LYS A 410 0.52 -6.44 12.74
C LYS A 410 -0.97 -6.55 13.02
N LEU A 411 -1.46 -7.79 13.11
CA LEU A 411 -2.87 -8.07 13.41
C LEU A 411 -3.34 -7.40 14.70
N GLY A 412 -2.50 -7.40 15.75
CA GLY A 412 -2.81 -6.73 17.02
C GLY A 412 -3.04 -5.23 16.86
N GLU A 413 -2.17 -4.54 16.10
CA GLU A 413 -2.29 -3.11 15.85
C GLU A 413 -3.59 -2.74 15.10
N ILE A 414 -4.04 -3.59 14.18
CA ILE A 414 -5.32 -3.40 13.48
C ILE A 414 -6.48 -3.45 14.47
N VAL A 415 -6.45 -4.43 15.37
CA VAL A 415 -7.50 -4.64 16.37
C VAL A 415 -7.54 -3.48 17.37
N ASP A 416 -6.38 -3.05 17.87
CA ASP A 416 -6.26 -1.93 18.80
C ASP A 416 -6.80 -0.64 18.18
N LEU A 417 -6.49 -0.37 16.91
CA LEU A 417 -7.03 0.78 16.19
C LEU A 417 -8.55 0.69 16.04
N LEU A 418 -9.10 -0.48 15.72
CA LEU A 418 -10.54 -0.65 15.54
C LEU A 418 -11.32 -0.46 16.85
N TYR A 419 -10.84 -0.99 17.96
CA TYR A 419 -11.46 -0.73 19.27
C TYR A 419 -11.37 0.75 19.65
N LYS A 420 -10.22 1.39 19.42
CA LYS A 420 -10.10 2.83 19.60
C LYS A 420 -11.13 3.60 18.76
N PHE A 421 -11.33 3.24 17.50
CA PHE A 421 -12.33 3.88 16.64
C PHE A 421 -13.76 3.68 17.14
N ALA A 422 -14.08 2.52 17.72
CA ALA A 422 -15.40 2.24 18.27
C ALA A 422 -15.72 3.07 19.52
N GLU A 423 -14.70 3.50 20.28
CA GLU A 423 -14.88 4.34 21.48
C GLU A 423 -15.00 5.84 21.16
N LEU A 424 -14.40 6.33 20.07
CA LEU A 424 -14.35 7.76 19.74
C LEU A 424 -15.70 8.48 19.77
N PRO A 425 -16.82 7.94 19.22
CA PRO A 425 -18.11 8.62 19.26
C PRO A 425 -18.68 8.77 20.68
N LYS A 426 -18.33 7.89 21.63
CA LYS A 426 -18.83 7.96 23.00
C LYS A 426 -18.31 9.19 23.75
N ASP A 427 -17.11 9.62 23.39
CA ASP A 427 -16.44 10.79 23.96
C ASP A 427 -16.53 12.01 23.04
N LEU A 428 -17.38 12.01 22.02
CA LEU A 428 -17.50 13.04 20.98
C LEU A 428 -16.16 13.37 20.29
N MET A 429 -15.22 12.43 20.30
CA MET A 429 -13.86 12.64 19.81
C MET A 429 -13.75 12.43 18.30
N ILE A 430 -13.15 13.38 17.62
CA ILE A 430 -12.70 13.22 16.22
C ILE A 430 -11.26 12.71 16.22
N PRO A 431 -10.95 11.59 15.54
CA PRO A 431 -9.59 11.09 15.48
C PRO A 431 -8.67 12.00 14.65
N GLU A 432 -7.49 12.30 15.18
CA GLU A 432 -6.41 12.95 14.42
C GLU A 432 -5.75 11.91 13.51
N ILE A 433 -6.24 11.80 12.29
CA ILE A 433 -5.76 10.80 11.33
C ILE A 433 -5.12 11.51 10.13
N PRO A 434 -3.80 11.37 9.89
CA PRO A 434 -3.15 11.96 8.73
C PRO A 434 -3.77 11.51 7.40
N ALA A 435 -3.84 12.42 6.44
CA ALA A 435 -4.31 12.12 5.09
C ALA A 435 -3.45 11.01 4.46
N GLY A 436 -4.07 10.05 3.79
CA GLY A 436 -3.39 8.94 3.12
C GLY A 436 -2.85 7.84 4.05
N SER A 437 -2.93 8.00 5.38
CA SER A 437 -2.44 7.00 6.34
C SER A 437 -3.27 5.71 6.32
N PHE A 438 -2.67 4.61 6.78
CA PHE A 438 -3.38 3.35 7.01
C PHE A 438 -4.57 3.52 7.95
N ALA A 439 -4.39 4.28 9.04
CA ALA A 439 -5.46 4.54 10.01
C ALA A 439 -6.68 5.21 9.37
N LYS A 440 -6.49 6.17 8.42
CA LYS A 440 -7.60 6.78 7.68
C LYS A 440 -8.35 5.77 6.83
N LYS A 441 -7.64 4.93 6.10
CA LYS A 441 -8.20 3.89 5.24
C LYS A 441 -8.94 2.84 6.05
N LEU A 442 -8.37 2.44 7.20
CA LEU A 442 -8.98 1.50 8.14
C LEU A 442 -10.25 2.10 8.78
N TYR A 443 -10.21 3.36 9.22
CA TYR A 443 -11.38 4.03 9.80
C TYR A 443 -12.52 4.16 8.79
N SER A 444 -12.24 4.56 7.56
CA SER A 444 -13.23 4.60 6.48
C SER A 444 -13.82 3.20 6.20
N THR A 445 -12.98 2.17 6.25
CA THR A 445 -13.43 0.78 6.11
C THR A 445 -14.35 0.39 7.28
N TYR A 446 -13.96 0.69 8.53
CA TYR A 446 -14.76 0.43 9.73
C TYR A 446 -16.14 1.11 9.64
N LEU A 447 -16.17 2.40 9.30
CA LEU A 447 -17.42 3.15 9.17
C LEU A 447 -18.37 2.54 8.12
N SER A 448 -17.84 1.92 7.07
CA SER A 448 -18.65 1.27 6.03
C SER A 448 -19.40 0.00 6.51
N TYR A 449 -19.06 -0.50 7.70
CA TYR A 449 -19.71 -1.65 8.34
C TYR A 449 -20.62 -1.25 9.52
N LEU A 450 -20.70 0.05 9.86
CA LEU A 450 -21.57 0.48 10.96
C LEU A 450 -23.02 0.15 10.65
N PRO A 451 -23.73 -0.52 11.58
CA PRO A 451 -25.17 -0.70 11.45
C PRO A 451 -25.89 0.64 11.58
N LYS A 452 -27.11 0.72 11.03
CA LYS A 452 -27.90 1.95 10.99
C LYS A 452 -28.09 2.57 12.38
N GLU A 453 -28.26 1.74 13.39
CA GLU A 453 -28.52 2.12 14.78
C GLU A 453 -27.30 2.80 15.43
N LYS A 454 -26.08 2.53 14.93
CA LYS A 454 -24.83 3.17 15.40
C LYS A 454 -24.37 4.34 14.53
N ALA A 455 -25.07 4.59 13.41
CA ALA A 455 -24.79 5.75 12.56
C ALA A 455 -25.39 7.05 13.12
N ILE A 456 -26.22 6.96 14.17
CA ILE A 456 -26.81 8.09 14.87
C ILE A 456 -26.55 7.95 16.38
N PHE A 457 -26.24 9.04 17.04
CA PHE A 457 -26.11 9.13 18.49
C PHE A 457 -26.57 10.51 18.99
N ASP A 458 -27.14 10.54 20.19
CA ASP A 458 -27.66 11.77 20.79
C ASP A 458 -26.55 12.58 21.46
N LEU A 459 -26.59 13.89 21.28
CA LEU A 459 -25.72 14.82 21.98
C LEU A 459 -26.36 15.30 23.26
N LYS A 460 -25.57 15.41 24.32
CA LYS A 460 -26.06 15.91 25.61
C LYS A 460 -26.27 17.41 25.54
N MET A 461 -27.55 17.83 25.58
CA MET A 461 -27.92 19.22 25.66
C MET A 461 -28.01 19.66 27.15
N ASN A 462 -27.18 20.63 27.55
CA ASN A 462 -27.26 21.26 28.86
C ASN A 462 -28.22 22.45 28.78
N CYS A 463 -29.45 22.28 29.21
CA CYS A 463 -30.54 23.25 29.07
C CYS A 463 -30.84 23.95 30.42
N ASP A 464 -31.07 25.27 30.38
CA ASP A 464 -31.58 26.08 31.48
C ASP A 464 -32.56 27.18 30.98
N ALA A 465 -33.01 28.07 31.83
CA ALA A 465 -33.92 29.15 31.44
C ALA A 465 -33.34 30.14 30.41
N ARG A 466 -32.03 30.17 30.28
CA ARG A 466 -31.31 31.05 29.34
C ARG A 466 -31.18 30.43 27.92
N GLY A 467 -31.44 29.11 27.79
CA GLY A 467 -31.31 28.39 26.54
C GLY A 467 -30.57 27.07 26.71
N SER A 468 -29.66 26.74 25.79
CA SER A 468 -28.89 25.50 25.85
C SER A 468 -27.43 25.69 25.48
N PHE A 469 -26.59 24.76 25.97
CA PHE A 469 -25.22 24.57 25.53
C PHE A 469 -25.01 23.09 25.19
N THR A 470 -24.46 22.82 24.03
CA THR A 470 -24.25 21.45 23.56
C THR A 470 -22.85 21.34 22.93
N GLU A 471 -22.01 20.49 23.48
CA GLU A 471 -20.76 20.10 22.84
C GLU A 471 -21.09 19.20 21.64
N LEU A 472 -20.49 19.52 20.48
CA LEU A 472 -20.69 18.77 19.26
C LEU A 472 -19.60 17.74 19.06
N VAL A 473 -18.34 18.19 19.12
CA VAL A 473 -17.14 17.36 18.91
C VAL A 473 -15.93 18.03 19.56
N HIS A 474 -14.92 17.22 19.90
CA HIS A 474 -13.60 17.73 20.24
C HIS A 474 -12.48 16.87 19.61
N THR A 475 -11.26 17.37 19.67
CA THR A 475 -10.07 16.66 19.26
C THR A 475 -9.12 16.50 20.45
N PRO A 476 -8.21 15.50 20.45
CA PRO A 476 -7.30 15.27 21.58
C PRO A 476 -6.38 16.45 21.90
N LYS A 477 -6.11 17.34 20.94
CA LYS A 477 -5.09 18.38 21.07
C LYS A 477 -5.53 19.78 20.63
N CYS A 478 -6.60 19.88 19.85
CA CYS A 478 -6.97 21.13 19.20
C CYS A 478 -8.30 21.71 19.68
N GLY A 479 -8.77 21.30 20.86
CA GLY A 479 -9.96 21.89 21.48
C GLY A 479 -11.30 21.29 21.05
N GLN A 480 -12.38 22.05 21.26
CA GLN A 480 -13.76 21.60 21.08
C GLN A 480 -14.59 22.57 20.25
N VAL A 481 -15.62 22.03 19.59
CA VAL A 481 -16.69 22.78 18.93
C VAL A 481 -17.99 22.55 19.68
N SER A 482 -18.71 23.62 19.97
CA SER A 482 -19.98 23.58 20.67
C SER A 482 -21.00 24.51 20.00
N ILE A 483 -22.27 24.30 20.33
CA ILE A 483 -23.36 25.18 19.94
C ILE A 483 -24.04 25.74 21.18
N ASN A 484 -24.29 27.05 21.17
CA ASN A 484 -24.96 27.76 22.20
C ASN A 484 -26.25 28.38 21.65
N ILE A 485 -27.38 28.10 22.29
CA ILE A 485 -28.67 28.71 21.94
C ILE A 485 -29.05 29.64 23.12
N SER A 486 -29.18 30.94 22.82
CA SER A 486 -29.60 31.93 23.81
C SER A 486 -31.04 32.38 23.54
N LYS A 487 -31.89 32.33 24.54
CA LYS A 487 -33.27 32.80 24.47
C LYS A 487 -33.34 34.32 24.23
N PRO A 488 -34.49 34.87 23.79
CA PRO A 488 -34.68 36.31 23.58
C PRO A 488 -34.24 37.15 24.78
N GLY A 489 -33.46 38.20 24.56
CA GLY A 489 -32.96 39.14 25.56
C GLY A 489 -31.93 38.58 26.54
N ILE A 490 -31.46 37.36 26.36
CA ILE A 490 -30.48 36.74 27.27
C ILE A 490 -29.04 37.15 26.93
N THR A 491 -28.30 37.45 28.00
CA THR A 491 -26.82 37.63 27.96
C THR A 491 -26.15 36.40 28.55
N LYS A 492 -25.15 35.87 27.84
CA LYS A 492 -24.25 34.79 28.26
C LYS A 492 -22.79 35.20 28.16
N GLY A 493 -21.89 34.47 28.82
CA GLY A 493 -20.46 34.83 28.94
C GLY A 493 -20.22 35.51 30.29
N GLN A 494 -19.73 36.75 30.31
CA GLN A 494 -19.34 37.50 31.51
C GLN A 494 -18.12 36.87 32.18
N HIS A 495 -17.11 36.56 31.39
CA HIS A 495 -15.86 35.96 31.88
C HIS A 495 -14.70 36.25 30.92
N TRP A 496 -13.49 36.00 31.39
CA TRP A 496 -12.26 36.14 30.61
C TRP A 496 -11.34 34.95 30.81
N HIS A 497 -10.30 34.84 29.95
CA HIS A 497 -9.32 33.77 29.91
C HIS A 497 -7.88 34.31 29.87
N ASN A 498 -6.89 33.53 30.38
CA ASN A 498 -5.48 33.84 30.25
C ASN A 498 -4.88 33.38 28.94
N THR A 499 -5.02 32.11 28.61
CA THR A 499 -4.42 31.46 27.43
C THR A 499 -5.44 30.82 26.52
N LYS A 500 -6.59 30.49 27.07
CA LYS A 500 -7.73 29.99 26.31
C LYS A 500 -8.27 31.09 25.43
N TRP A 501 -8.51 30.76 24.16
CA TRP A 501 -9.15 31.67 23.21
C TRP A 501 -10.30 30.96 22.50
N GLU A 502 -11.27 31.74 22.09
CA GLU A 502 -12.51 31.22 21.52
C GLU A 502 -12.87 31.99 20.25
N PHE A 503 -13.63 31.31 19.37
CA PHE A 503 -14.36 31.95 18.27
C PHE A 503 -15.84 31.88 18.54
N PHE A 504 -16.54 33.01 18.38
CA PHE A 504 -18.00 33.03 18.35
C PHE A 504 -18.46 33.32 16.93
N ILE A 505 -19.34 32.47 16.41
CA ILE A 505 -19.88 32.52 15.05
C ILE A 505 -21.40 32.44 15.15
N VAL A 506 -22.09 33.56 14.99
CA VAL A 506 -23.55 33.58 14.99
C VAL A 506 -24.06 33.06 13.64
N VAL A 507 -24.89 32.01 13.66
CA VAL A 507 -25.42 31.33 12.47
C VAL A 507 -26.95 31.53 12.30
N SER A 508 -27.65 32.00 13.34
CA SER A 508 -29.07 32.36 13.29
C SER A 508 -29.39 33.37 14.39
N GLY A 509 -30.33 34.28 14.13
CA GLY A 509 -30.73 35.34 15.05
C GLY A 509 -29.85 36.60 14.91
N HIS A 510 -30.05 37.55 15.81
CA HIS A 510 -29.40 38.84 15.86
C HIS A 510 -28.86 39.11 17.26
N GLY A 511 -27.57 39.42 17.38
CA GLY A 511 -26.90 39.56 18.68
C GLY A 511 -25.84 40.64 18.71
N LEU A 512 -25.37 40.92 19.91
CA LEU A 512 -24.26 41.81 20.21
C LEU A 512 -23.20 41.06 21.00
N ILE A 513 -21.97 41.07 20.54
CA ILE A 513 -20.81 40.59 21.29
C ILE A 513 -20.06 41.80 21.81
N GLN A 514 -19.76 41.77 23.12
CA GLN A 514 -18.99 42.83 23.76
C GLN A 514 -17.72 42.25 24.37
N GLU A 515 -16.61 42.99 24.22
CA GLU A 515 -15.32 42.67 24.82
C GLU A 515 -14.75 43.89 25.54
N ARG A 516 -14.22 43.71 26.75
CA ARG A 516 -13.58 44.74 27.55
C ARG A 516 -12.24 44.21 28.08
N LYS A 517 -11.15 44.93 27.82
CA LYS A 517 -9.83 44.57 28.37
C LYS A 517 -9.86 44.67 29.89
N ILE A 518 -9.31 43.66 30.58
CA ILE A 518 -9.20 43.68 32.06
C ILE A 518 -8.40 44.90 32.50
N GLY A 519 -8.99 45.69 33.45
CA GLY A 519 -8.42 46.92 33.93
C GLY A 519 -8.67 48.15 33.05
N SER A 520 -9.54 48.06 32.04
CA SER A 520 -9.99 49.16 31.18
C SER A 520 -11.52 49.31 31.29
N ASP A 521 -12.02 50.51 31.02
CA ASP A 521 -13.46 50.80 30.92
C ASP A 521 -13.94 50.85 29.45
N GLU A 522 -13.04 50.69 28.49
CA GLU A 522 -13.37 50.73 27.07
C GLU A 522 -14.01 49.38 26.64
N ILE A 523 -15.21 49.46 26.07
CA ILE A 523 -15.93 48.30 25.54
C ILE A 523 -15.85 48.33 24.01
N ILE A 524 -15.45 47.19 23.41
CA ILE A 524 -15.49 46.92 21.99
C ILE A 524 -16.78 46.15 21.68
N GLU A 525 -17.55 46.59 20.69
CA GLU A 525 -18.85 45.98 20.37
C GLU A 525 -18.87 45.48 18.92
N PHE A 526 -19.41 44.26 18.76
CA PHE A 526 -19.61 43.63 17.46
C PHE A 526 -21.09 43.22 17.32
N GLU A 527 -21.82 43.92 16.47
CA GLU A 527 -23.17 43.52 16.11
C GLU A 527 -23.08 42.38 15.08
N VAL A 528 -23.76 41.26 15.34
CA VAL A 528 -23.64 39.99 14.61
C VAL A 528 -25.00 39.41 14.26
N SER A 529 -25.10 38.77 13.09
CA SER A 529 -26.35 38.12 12.66
C SER A 529 -26.13 36.86 11.84
N GLY A 530 -27.13 36.00 11.77
CA GLY A 530 -27.13 34.83 10.90
C GLY A 530 -27.25 35.16 9.40
N GLU A 531 -27.60 36.40 9.04
CA GLU A 531 -27.67 36.85 7.62
C GLU A 531 -26.29 37.17 7.06
N SER A 532 -25.34 37.59 7.93
CA SER A 532 -23.95 37.86 7.57
C SER A 532 -23.03 37.16 8.59
N ILE A 533 -22.64 35.93 8.28
CA ILE A 533 -21.86 35.10 9.20
C ILE A 533 -20.45 35.64 9.32
N GLN A 534 -20.08 36.01 10.54
CA GLN A 534 -18.77 36.53 10.91
C GLN A 534 -18.18 35.70 12.05
N CYS A 535 -16.87 35.59 12.11
CA CYS A 535 -16.12 34.97 13.17
C CYS A 535 -15.50 36.05 14.05
N ILE A 536 -15.91 36.11 15.32
CA ILE A 536 -15.37 37.05 16.30
C ILE A 536 -14.43 36.28 17.23
N HIS A 537 -13.20 36.76 17.39
CA HIS A 537 -12.25 36.22 18.36
C HIS A 537 -12.58 36.75 19.77
N MET A 538 -12.70 35.87 20.75
CA MET A 538 -12.67 36.23 22.15
C MET A 538 -11.21 36.31 22.60
N LEU A 539 -10.74 37.51 22.90
CA LEU A 539 -9.32 37.77 23.15
C LEU A 539 -8.89 37.38 24.56
N PRO A 540 -7.78 36.66 24.76
CA PRO A 540 -7.23 36.44 26.10
C PRO A 540 -6.95 37.74 26.82
N GLY A 541 -7.32 37.81 28.13
CA GLY A 541 -7.21 39.03 28.92
C GLY A 541 -8.32 40.05 28.68
N TYR A 542 -9.39 39.67 27.95
CA TYR A 542 -10.59 40.47 27.75
C TYR A 542 -11.79 39.71 28.33
N THR A 543 -12.58 40.38 29.19
CA THR A 543 -13.89 39.85 29.55
C THR A 543 -14.84 40.02 28.37
N HIS A 544 -15.67 39.04 28.11
CA HIS A 544 -16.56 39.03 26.96
C HIS A 544 -17.95 38.48 27.32
N ASN A 545 -18.94 38.90 26.53
CA ASN A 545 -20.28 38.40 26.56
C ASN A 545 -20.90 38.34 25.16
N ILE A 546 -22.06 37.66 25.07
CA ILE A 546 -22.93 37.68 23.91
C ILE A 546 -24.37 37.89 24.34
N ILE A 547 -25.03 38.86 23.71
CA ILE A 547 -26.38 39.31 24.03
C ILE A 547 -27.29 38.97 22.85
N ASN A 548 -28.42 38.29 23.12
CA ASN A 548 -29.47 38.13 22.11
C ASN A 548 -30.31 39.43 22.07
N LEU A 549 -30.23 40.16 20.96
CA LEU A 549 -30.95 41.43 20.78
C LEU A 549 -32.41 41.23 20.36
N SER A 550 -32.81 40.04 19.93
CA SER A 550 -34.20 39.73 19.55
C SER A 550 -35.09 39.60 20.79
N ASN A 551 -36.35 40.02 20.67
CA ASN A 551 -37.40 39.80 21.67
C ASN A 551 -38.22 38.53 21.40
N THR A 552 -38.03 37.88 20.25
CA THR A 552 -38.89 36.76 19.81
C THR A 552 -38.11 35.55 19.32
N GLU A 553 -36.88 35.73 18.86
CA GLU A 553 -36.10 34.66 18.19
C GLU A 553 -34.90 34.25 19.06
N ASP A 554 -34.57 32.98 18.99
CA ASP A 554 -33.36 32.45 19.60
C ASP A 554 -32.11 32.90 18.83
N LEU A 555 -31.02 33.18 19.54
CA LEU A 555 -29.70 33.43 18.97
C LEU A 555 -28.91 32.13 19.02
N VAL A 556 -28.44 31.67 17.84
CA VAL A 556 -27.67 30.44 17.68
C VAL A 556 -26.23 30.79 17.38
N THR A 557 -25.33 30.39 18.26
CA THR A 557 -23.89 30.63 18.15
C THR A 557 -23.12 29.32 18.11
N VAL A 558 -22.33 29.12 17.07
CA VAL A 558 -21.29 28.08 17.03
C VAL A 558 -20.05 28.65 17.70
N MET A 559 -19.48 27.86 18.60
CA MET A 559 -18.30 28.24 19.37
C MET A 559 -17.18 27.24 19.13
N TYR A 560 -15.99 27.74 18.88
CA TYR A 560 -14.77 26.93 18.90
C TYR A 560 -13.89 27.41 20.05
N CYS A 561 -13.28 26.46 20.74
CA CYS A 561 -12.36 26.72 21.83
C CYS A 561 -11.08 25.92 21.61
N ASN A 562 -9.90 26.53 21.79
CA ASN A 562 -8.61 25.88 21.52
C ASN A 562 -8.26 24.73 22.47
N GLU A 563 -9.00 24.57 23.55
CA GLU A 563 -8.82 23.49 24.52
C GLU A 563 -10.18 22.95 25.02
N VAL A 564 -10.18 21.71 25.45
CA VAL A 564 -11.35 21.09 26.08
C VAL A 564 -11.50 21.65 27.51
N PHE A 565 -12.73 21.92 27.94
CA PHE A 565 -12.99 22.41 29.28
C PHE A 565 -12.58 21.39 30.35
N ASP A 566 -11.66 21.77 31.25
CA ASP A 566 -11.26 20.99 32.42
C ASP A 566 -11.81 21.67 33.70
N PRO A 567 -12.77 21.06 34.40
CA PRO A 567 -13.34 21.65 35.63
C PRO A 567 -12.32 21.75 36.78
N ASN A 568 -11.22 20.98 36.73
CA ASN A 568 -10.18 21.02 37.76
C ASN A 568 -9.15 22.14 37.52
N HIS A 569 -9.01 22.58 36.26
CA HIS A 569 -8.07 23.63 35.83
C HIS A 569 -8.78 24.58 34.86
N PRO A 570 -9.88 25.22 35.24
CA PRO A 570 -10.61 26.09 34.34
C PRO A 570 -9.84 27.40 34.13
N ASP A 571 -9.37 27.65 32.91
CA ASP A 571 -8.87 28.98 32.55
C ASP A 571 -10.04 29.91 32.20
N THR A 572 -10.94 30.10 33.19
CA THR A 572 -12.16 30.89 33.02
C THR A 572 -12.47 31.66 34.31
N PHE A 573 -12.49 32.98 34.25
CA PHE A 573 -12.62 33.89 35.38
C PHE A 573 -13.82 34.79 35.17
N GLY A 574 -14.82 34.69 36.10
CA GLY A 574 -16.04 35.47 36.00
C GLY A 574 -15.78 36.96 36.27
N GLU A 575 -16.10 37.81 35.28
CA GLU A 575 -16.06 39.27 35.36
C GLU A 575 -17.03 39.85 34.33
N PRO A 576 -17.97 40.76 34.73
CA PRO A 576 -18.84 41.45 33.77
C PRO A 576 -18.07 42.33 32.79
N VAL A 577 -18.62 42.45 31.58
CA VAL A 577 -18.14 43.40 30.57
C VAL A 577 -18.53 44.82 31.01
#